data_b421ae833c8398973db7a07bfbfb4748
#
_entry.id   b421ae833c8398973db7a07bfbfb4748
#
_cell.length_a   1.000
_cell.length_b   1.000
_cell.length_c   1.000
_cell.angle_alpha   90.00
_cell.angle_beta   90.00
_cell.angle_gamma   90.00
#
_symmetry.space_group_name_H-M   'P 1'
#
loop_
_entity.id
_entity.type
_entity.pdbx_description
1 polymer ?
#
loop_
_entity_poly.entity_id
_entity_poly.type
_entity_poly.pdbx_seq_one_letter_code
_entity_poly.pdbx_strand_id
1 'polypeptide(L)'
;MSLRLIYGKSGCGKSEYCFKEIAKNVNKEKIYMIVPNQMALMAEKRLMEKADNLGLVNTEVITFSRMAFRVRNEIGGAKKTNLSKSGKAMLLYDILSKQKDTLNFLGKNAENVDIIGNSITEFKKHRIDIENLKEEANTTTDMYLKLKLNDMITMYEEFEKSIQFLDENDVLDILNTQILESNQFKNTTIYIDEFVGFTTQEYEIIAKLMQLAKEVNVTICTDNLLQQEDADKDIFYANKNTGIKLINLAKEYGIEIEDDVKLTELHRFKNEELKHLEENFYAVPYKTYKEEPKNIKMFLANNQYTEIEHIASEIVKLVRNE
;
A
#
# COMPACT_ATOMS: atom_id res chain seq x y z
N MET A 1 18.41 -6.18 -15.75
CA MET A 1 17.58 -5.82 -14.57
C MET A 1 17.32 -4.34 -14.65
N SER A 2 16.06 -3.96 -14.78
CA SER A 2 15.73 -2.53 -14.93
C SER A 2 14.48 -2.15 -14.12
N LEU A 3 14.37 -0.87 -13.77
CA LEU A 3 13.20 -0.23 -13.19
C LEU A 3 12.60 0.73 -14.22
N ARG A 4 11.29 0.68 -14.42
CA ARG A 4 10.54 1.67 -15.20
C ARG A 4 9.41 2.24 -14.36
N LEU A 5 9.25 3.55 -14.37
CA LEU A 5 8.11 4.22 -13.75
C LEU A 5 7.06 4.58 -14.79
N ILE A 6 5.80 4.28 -14.48
CA ILE A 6 4.63 4.59 -15.31
C ILE A 6 3.78 5.57 -14.50
N TYR A 7 3.72 6.83 -14.91
CA TYR A 7 3.03 7.82 -14.09
C TYR A 7 2.03 8.67 -14.86
N GLY A 8 1.10 9.21 -14.12
CA GLY A 8 0.04 10.07 -14.60
C GLY A 8 -1.00 10.27 -13.50
N LYS A 9 -1.84 11.29 -13.63
CA LYS A 9 -2.93 11.57 -12.71
C LYS A 9 -3.93 10.41 -12.61
N SER A 10 -4.82 10.45 -11.64
CA SER A 10 -5.90 9.46 -11.54
C SER A 10 -6.81 9.53 -12.78
N GLY A 11 -7.11 8.39 -13.39
CA GLY A 11 -7.93 8.33 -14.60
C GLY A 11 -7.17 8.43 -15.93
N CYS A 12 -5.83 8.57 -15.93
CA CYS A 12 -4.99 8.57 -17.15
C CYS A 12 -4.76 7.18 -17.75
N GLY A 13 -5.34 6.12 -17.20
CA GLY A 13 -5.24 4.78 -17.80
C GLY A 13 -3.95 4.02 -17.46
N LYS A 14 -3.28 4.29 -16.33
CA LYS A 14 -2.06 3.58 -15.91
C LYS A 14 -2.25 2.06 -15.83
N SER A 15 -3.26 1.62 -15.09
CA SER A 15 -3.59 0.18 -14.96
C SER A 15 -3.97 -0.42 -16.33
N GLU A 16 -4.71 0.31 -17.15
CA GLU A 16 -5.07 -0.11 -18.51
C GLU A 16 -3.84 -0.26 -19.41
N TYR A 17 -2.85 0.62 -19.26
CA TYR A 17 -1.55 0.49 -19.91
C TYR A 17 -0.84 -0.79 -19.50
N CYS A 18 -0.75 -1.07 -18.19
CA CYS A 18 -0.16 -2.30 -17.67
C CYS A 18 -0.89 -3.54 -18.22
N PHE A 19 -2.22 -3.58 -18.17
CA PHE A 19 -2.98 -4.71 -18.71
C PHE A 19 -2.74 -4.93 -20.20
N LYS A 20 -2.63 -3.86 -21.00
CA LYS A 20 -2.32 -3.98 -22.45
C LYS A 20 -0.92 -4.51 -22.69
N GLU A 21 0.08 -4.03 -21.95
CA GLU A 21 1.46 -4.52 -22.11
C GLU A 21 1.58 -5.98 -21.66
N ILE A 22 0.96 -6.35 -20.55
CA ILE A 22 0.90 -7.74 -20.10
C ILE A 22 0.22 -8.63 -21.15
N ALA A 23 -0.94 -8.21 -21.69
CA ALA A 23 -1.70 -8.98 -22.66
C ALA A 23 -0.92 -9.27 -23.97
N LYS A 24 -0.07 -8.34 -24.41
CA LYS A 24 0.82 -8.55 -25.59
C LYS A 24 1.83 -9.69 -25.38
N ASN A 25 2.22 -9.93 -24.13
CA ASN A 25 3.27 -10.85 -23.72
C ASN A 25 2.75 -12.04 -22.91
N VAL A 26 1.43 -12.12 -22.71
CA VAL A 26 0.79 -13.25 -22.01
C VAL A 26 1.23 -14.57 -22.68
N ASN A 27 1.61 -15.55 -21.85
CA ASN A 27 2.10 -16.87 -22.31
C ASN A 27 3.45 -16.90 -23.04
N LYS A 28 4.10 -15.75 -23.31
CA LYS A 28 5.45 -15.70 -23.92
C LYS A 28 6.57 -15.68 -22.88
N GLU A 29 6.35 -14.95 -21.79
CA GLU A 29 7.28 -14.83 -20.68
C GLU A 29 6.53 -14.93 -19.34
N LYS A 30 7.27 -15.13 -18.27
CA LYS A 30 6.68 -15.18 -16.94
C LYS A 30 6.47 -13.76 -16.40
N ILE A 31 5.23 -13.42 -16.13
CA ILE A 31 4.82 -12.07 -15.72
C ILE A 31 4.09 -12.14 -14.38
N TYR A 32 4.46 -11.27 -13.45
CA TYR A 32 3.71 -11.03 -12.23
C TYR A 32 3.12 -9.63 -12.20
N MET A 33 1.86 -9.53 -11.81
CA MET A 33 1.23 -8.25 -11.49
C MET A 33 0.97 -8.20 -9.99
N ILE A 34 1.68 -7.33 -9.29
CA ILE A 34 1.56 -7.15 -7.84
C ILE A 34 0.57 -6.01 -7.59
N VAL A 35 -0.47 -6.30 -6.81
CA VAL A 35 -1.53 -5.35 -6.47
C VAL A 35 -1.91 -5.46 -4.99
N PRO A 36 -2.54 -4.44 -4.39
CA PRO A 36 -3.11 -4.55 -3.05
C PRO A 36 -4.14 -5.68 -2.95
N ASN A 37 -4.28 -6.28 -1.77
CA ASN A 37 -5.16 -7.43 -1.53
C ASN A 37 -6.60 -7.23 -2.04
N GLN A 38 -7.15 -6.05 -1.84
CA GLN A 38 -8.51 -5.70 -2.26
C GLN A 38 -8.70 -5.61 -3.79
N MET A 39 -7.62 -5.37 -4.53
CA MET A 39 -7.66 -5.19 -5.98
C MET A 39 -7.39 -6.49 -6.75
N ALA A 40 -6.91 -7.54 -6.08
CA ALA A 40 -6.41 -8.75 -6.73
C ALA A 40 -7.46 -9.41 -7.65
N LEU A 41 -8.68 -9.62 -7.17
CA LEU A 41 -9.75 -10.25 -7.96
C LEU A 41 -10.14 -9.40 -9.18
N MET A 42 -10.24 -8.08 -9.00
CA MET A 42 -10.59 -7.16 -10.09
C MET A 42 -9.49 -7.11 -11.15
N ALA A 43 -8.23 -7.05 -10.72
CA ALA A 43 -7.08 -7.06 -11.62
C ALA A 43 -7.01 -8.36 -12.43
N GLU A 44 -7.20 -9.50 -11.77
CA GLU A 44 -7.24 -10.82 -12.43
C GLU A 44 -8.35 -10.91 -13.50
N LYS A 45 -9.57 -10.49 -13.15
CA LYS A 45 -10.70 -10.46 -14.08
C LYS A 45 -10.41 -9.57 -15.30
N ARG A 46 -9.93 -8.34 -15.07
CA ARG A 46 -9.60 -7.41 -16.16
C ARG A 46 -8.47 -7.92 -17.04
N LEU A 47 -7.48 -8.56 -16.46
CA LEU A 47 -6.37 -9.13 -17.21
C LEU A 47 -6.84 -10.30 -18.08
N MET A 48 -7.72 -11.17 -17.58
CA MET A 48 -8.33 -12.25 -18.36
C MET A 48 -9.15 -11.71 -19.53
N GLU A 49 -9.95 -10.66 -19.31
CA GLU A 49 -10.73 -10.00 -20.37
C GLU A 49 -9.81 -9.42 -21.46
N LYS A 50 -8.67 -8.84 -21.10
CA LYS A 50 -7.68 -8.29 -22.06
C LYS A 50 -6.88 -9.36 -22.79
N ALA A 51 -6.71 -10.51 -22.20
CA ALA A 51 -6.05 -11.67 -22.81
C ALA A 51 -6.99 -12.53 -23.67
N ASP A 52 -8.13 -11.98 -24.13
CA ASP A 52 -9.14 -12.65 -24.95
C ASP A 52 -9.61 -13.99 -24.35
N ASN A 53 -9.65 -14.11 -23.04
CA ASN A 53 -10.02 -15.32 -22.29
C ASN A 53 -9.18 -16.57 -22.64
N LEU A 54 -7.98 -16.41 -23.18
CA LEU A 54 -7.07 -17.51 -23.53
C LEU A 54 -6.47 -18.22 -22.31
N GLY A 55 -6.79 -17.72 -21.11
CA GLY A 55 -6.19 -18.18 -19.87
C GLY A 55 -4.81 -17.56 -19.58
N LEU A 56 -4.47 -17.51 -18.31
CA LEU A 56 -3.22 -16.92 -17.82
C LEU A 56 -2.31 -18.06 -17.32
N VAL A 57 -1.49 -18.63 -18.20
CA VAL A 57 -0.61 -19.76 -17.85
C VAL A 57 0.69 -19.26 -17.21
N ASN A 58 1.36 -18.29 -17.84
CA ASN A 58 2.63 -17.74 -17.38
C ASN A 58 2.49 -16.35 -16.73
N THR A 59 1.28 -15.88 -16.56
CA THR A 59 0.97 -14.57 -16.00
C THR A 59 0.11 -14.73 -14.75
N GLU A 60 0.45 -14.04 -13.69
CA GLU A 60 -0.26 -14.15 -12.43
C GLU A 60 -0.41 -12.80 -11.73
N VAL A 61 -1.61 -12.57 -11.20
CA VAL A 61 -1.88 -11.46 -10.27
C VAL A 61 -1.61 -11.96 -8.85
N ILE A 62 -0.72 -11.27 -8.15
CA ILE A 62 -0.25 -11.68 -6.82
C ILE A 62 -0.25 -10.49 -5.86
N THR A 63 -0.34 -10.75 -4.56
CA THR A 63 -0.16 -9.77 -3.50
C THR A 63 1.11 -10.08 -2.72
N PHE A 64 1.65 -9.12 -1.96
CA PHE A 64 2.82 -9.37 -1.11
C PHE A 64 2.62 -10.56 -0.17
N SER A 65 1.42 -10.71 0.42
CA SER A 65 1.10 -11.83 1.30
C SER A 65 1.09 -13.18 0.56
N ARG A 66 0.54 -13.23 -0.67
CA ARG A 66 0.57 -14.45 -1.50
C ARG A 66 1.99 -14.77 -1.96
N MET A 67 2.78 -13.76 -2.28
CA MET A 67 4.20 -13.90 -2.63
C MET A 67 4.97 -14.57 -1.49
N ALA A 68 4.78 -14.09 -0.25
CA ALA A 68 5.39 -14.67 0.94
C ALA A 68 5.02 -16.14 1.13
N PHE A 69 3.76 -16.48 0.95
CA PHE A 69 3.30 -17.87 1.04
C PHE A 69 3.97 -18.76 -0.02
N ARG A 70 4.10 -18.28 -1.25
CA ARG A 70 4.75 -19.03 -2.33
C ARG A 70 6.23 -19.28 -2.10
N VAL A 71 6.98 -18.23 -1.75
CA VAL A 71 8.41 -18.32 -1.46
C VAL A 71 8.65 -19.29 -0.32
N ARG A 72 7.86 -19.20 0.76
CA ARG A 72 7.94 -20.13 1.89
C ARG A 72 7.63 -21.57 1.50
N ASN A 73 6.69 -21.81 0.58
CA ASN A 73 6.39 -23.16 0.10
C ASN A 73 7.49 -23.72 -0.80
N GLU A 74 8.20 -22.87 -1.55
CA GLU A 74 9.33 -23.29 -2.40
C GLU A 74 10.56 -23.62 -1.56
N ILE A 75 10.93 -22.72 -0.65
CA ILE A 75 12.18 -22.83 0.11
C ILE A 75 12.03 -23.74 1.33
N GLY A 76 10.82 -23.81 1.85
CA GLY A 76 10.54 -24.51 3.10
C GLY A 76 10.72 -23.60 4.33
N GLY A 77 10.59 -24.18 5.51
CA GLY A 77 10.73 -23.49 6.79
C GLY A 77 9.81 -24.07 7.86
N ALA A 78 10.01 -23.69 9.11
CA ALA A 78 9.19 -24.14 10.22
C ALA A 78 7.72 -23.73 10.01
N LYS A 79 6.82 -24.71 10.10
CA LYS A 79 5.36 -24.46 10.06
C LYS A 79 4.93 -23.79 11.36
N LYS A 80 5.07 -22.46 11.42
CA LYS A 80 4.39 -21.69 12.46
C LYS A 80 2.98 -21.35 11.99
N THR A 81 2.00 -21.51 12.85
CA THR A 81 0.61 -21.13 12.60
C THR A 81 0.48 -19.61 12.59
N ASN A 82 -0.25 -19.05 11.64
CA ASN A 82 -0.49 -17.61 11.61
C ASN A 82 -1.42 -17.20 12.76
N LEU A 83 -1.07 -16.11 13.42
CA LEU A 83 -1.89 -15.51 14.46
C LEU A 83 -3.04 -14.73 13.78
N SER A 84 -4.27 -15.11 14.09
CA SER A 84 -5.43 -14.35 13.60
C SER A 84 -5.54 -13.00 14.32
N LYS A 85 -6.25 -12.04 13.70
CA LYS A 85 -6.53 -10.74 14.32
C LYS A 85 -7.15 -10.87 15.71
N SER A 86 -8.11 -11.78 15.86
CA SER A 86 -8.75 -12.06 17.16
C SER A 86 -7.77 -12.71 18.15
N GLY A 87 -6.91 -13.64 17.68
CA GLY A 87 -5.87 -14.23 18.51
C GLY A 87 -4.85 -13.20 19.00
N LYS A 88 -4.45 -12.26 18.15
CA LYS A 88 -3.59 -11.13 18.52
C LYS A 88 -4.25 -10.26 19.60
N ALA A 89 -5.52 -9.93 19.42
CA ALA A 89 -6.28 -9.15 20.41
C ALA A 89 -6.39 -9.87 21.75
N MET A 90 -6.66 -11.17 21.76
CA MET A 90 -6.73 -11.98 22.99
C MET A 90 -5.37 -12.05 23.71
N LEU A 91 -4.26 -12.24 22.98
CA LEU A 91 -2.93 -12.24 23.53
C LEU A 91 -2.56 -10.90 24.13
N LEU A 92 -2.82 -9.80 23.43
CA LEU A 92 -2.57 -8.44 23.91
C LEU A 92 -3.44 -8.10 25.14
N TYR A 93 -4.67 -8.57 25.18
CA TYR A 93 -5.54 -8.41 26.35
C TYR A 93 -4.98 -9.14 27.58
N ASP A 94 -4.47 -10.37 27.42
CA ASP A 94 -3.84 -11.11 28.51
C ASP A 94 -2.58 -10.40 29.02
N ILE A 95 -1.73 -9.93 28.11
CA ILE A 95 -0.53 -9.15 28.45
C ILE A 95 -0.92 -7.85 29.17
N LEU A 96 -1.86 -7.09 28.63
CA LEU A 96 -2.35 -5.84 29.24
C LEU A 96 -2.88 -6.08 30.66
N SER A 97 -3.61 -7.17 30.87
CA SER A 97 -4.15 -7.55 32.16
C SER A 97 -3.07 -7.91 33.18
N LYS A 98 -1.97 -8.54 32.74
CA LYS A 98 -0.83 -8.89 33.57
C LYS A 98 0.05 -7.69 33.90
N GLN A 99 0.19 -6.76 32.97
CA GLN A 99 1.05 -5.57 33.08
C GLN A 99 0.32 -4.33 33.61
N LYS A 100 -0.95 -4.45 33.99
CA LYS A 100 -1.81 -3.31 34.39
C LYS A 100 -1.25 -2.40 35.48
N ASP A 101 -0.42 -2.95 36.38
CA ASP A 101 0.15 -2.20 37.51
C ASP A 101 1.49 -1.54 37.14
N THR A 102 2.10 -1.88 36.01
CA THR A 102 3.34 -1.31 35.50
C THR A 102 3.08 -0.20 34.47
N LEU A 103 1.90 -0.20 33.83
CA LEU A 103 1.54 0.77 32.81
C LEU A 103 1.05 2.08 33.46
N ASN A 104 1.53 3.20 32.93
CA ASN A 104 1.24 4.53 33.45
C ASN A 104 0.26 5.33 32.57
N PHE A 105 0.39 5.21 31.25
CA PHE A 105 -0.36 6.00 30.26
C PHE A 105 -1.49 5.20 29.59
N LEU A 106 -1.21 3.99 29.14
CA LEU A 106 -2.19 3.18 28.39
C LEU A 106 -3.34 2.66 29.25
N GLY A 107 -3.20 2.75 30.56
CA GLY A 107 -4.27 2.45 31.50
C GLY A 107 -4.75 0.99 31.45
N LYS A 108 -5.88 0.76 32.14
CA LYS A 108 -6.43 -0.58 32.39
C LYS A 108 -7.60 -0.90 31.46
N ASN A 109 -7.84 -0.10 30.41
CA ASN A 109 -9.00 -0.26 29.55
C ASN A 109 -8.76 -1.31 28.45
N ALA A 110 -9.65 -2.28 28.40
CA ALA A 110 -9.68 -3.28 27.32
C ALA A 110 -9.75 -2.67 25.91
N GLU A 111 -10.32 -1.47 25.78
CA GLU A 111 -10.41 -0.72 24.52
C GLU A 111 -9.05 -0.34 23.92
N ASN A 112 -8.00 -0.28 24.75
CA ASN A 112 -6.65 0.03 24.29
C ASN A 112 -5.98 -1.13 23.54
N VAL A 113 -6.50 -2.34 23.60
CA VAL A 113 -5.94 -3.53 22.93
C VAL A 113 -5.81 -3.31 21.42
N ASP A 114 -6.82 -2.75 20.77
CA ASP A 114 -6.80 -2.48 19.34
C ASP A 114 -5.78 -1.38 18.99
N ILE A 115 -5.67 -0.35 19.82
CA ILE A 115 -4.68 0.74 19.65
C ILE A 115 -3.27 0.19 19.76
N ILE A 116 -3.01 -0.61 20.79
CA ILE A 116 -1.70 -1.26 21.01
C ILE A 116 -1.37 -2.19 19.85
N GLY A 117 -2.33 -3.04 19.45
CA GLY A 117 -2.15 -3.99 18.36
C GLY A 117 -1.85 -3.32 17.01
N ASN A 118 -2.54 -2.22 16.72
CA ASN A 118 -2.29 -1.41 15.51
C ASN A 118 -0.93 -0.72 15.57
N SER A 119 -0.55 -0.15 16.73
CA SER A 119 0.75 0.50 16.90
C SER A 119 1.91 -0.49 16.70
N ILE A 120 1.86 -1.68 17.30
CA ILE A 120 2.87 -2.74 17.11
C ILE A 120 2.93 -3.14 15.62
N THR A 121 1.78 -3.24 14.95
CA THR A 121 1.72 -3.52 13.52
C THR A 121 2.44 -2.45 12.69
N GLU A 122 2.19 -1.18 12.99
CA GLU A 122 2.87 -0.07 12.29
C GLU A 122 4.37 -0.03 12.59
N PHE A 123 4.79 -0.28 13.83
CA PHE A 123 6.21 -0.38 14.16
C PHE A 123 6.91 -1.46 13.34
N LYS A 124 6.34 -2.66 13.25
CA LYS A 124 6.89 -3.76 12.43
C LYS A 124 6.98 -3.37 10.95
N LYS A 125 5.91 -2.83 10.36
CA LYS A 125 5.87 -2.41 8.95
C LYS A 125 6.95 -1.38 8.59
N HIS A 126 7.26 -0.49 9.54
CA HIS A 126 8.22 0.59 9.35
C HIS A 126 9.61 0.30 9.91
N ARG A 127 9.88 -0.94 10.33
CA ARG A 127 11.17 -1.36 10.92
C ARG A 127 11.54 -0.58 12.17
N ILE A 128 10.55 -0.15 12.94
CA ILE A 128 10.77 0.48 14.24
C ILE A 128 10.83 -0.65 15.28
N ASP A 129 12.02 -0.96 15.72
CA ASP A 129 12.25 -1.97 16.74
C ASP A 129 12.15 -1.39 18.16
N ILE A 130 12.28 -2.26 19.15
CA ILE A 130 12.17 -1.87 20.56
C ILE A 130 13.31 -0.92 20.96
N GLU A 131 14.50 -1.07 20.38
CA GLU A 131 15.64 -0.21 20.70
C GLU A 131 15.44 1.20 20.15
N ASN A 132 14.87 1.36 18.93
CA ASN A 132 14.48 2.67 18.40
C ASN A 132 13.47 3.38 19.32
N LEU A 133 12.48 2.65 19.85
CA LEU A 133 11.51 3.21 20.79
C LEU A 133 12.16 3.62 22.11
N LYS A 134 13.13 2.85 22.63
CA LYS A 134 13.90 3.18 23.84
C LYS A 134 14.76 4.44 23.65
N GLU A 135 15.41 4.56 22.50
CA GLU A 135 16.20 5.75 22.14
C GLU A 135 15.31 7.00 22.13
N GLU A 136 14.15 6.93 21.46
CA GLU A 136 13.20 8.04 21.41
C GLU A 136 12.65 8.38 22.82
N ALA A 137 12.30 7.38 23.61
CA ALA A 137 11.82 7.58 24.99
C ALA A 137 12.88 8.24 25.90
N ASN A 138 14.17 8.02 25.61
CA ASN A 138 15.27 8.62 26.38
C ASN A 138 15.61 10.04 25.93
N THR A 139 15.39 10.35 24.65
CA THR A 139 15.74 11.66 24.04
C THR A 139 14.61 12.67 24.10
N THR A 140 13.35 12.22 24.11
CA THR A 140 12.19 13.12 24.13
C THR A 140 12.10 13.93 25.43
N THR A 141 11.81 15.22 25.28
CA THR A 141 11.54 16.16 26.40
C THR A 141 10.06 16.16 26.81
N ASP A 142 9.18 15.59 25.97
CA ASP A 142 7.74 15.50 26.26
C ASP A 142 7.47 14.34 27.24
N MET A 143 7.06 14.69 28.47
CA MET A 143 6.77 13.73 29.52
C MET A 143 5.62 12.78 29.16
N TYR A 144 4.59 13.27 28.48
CA TYR A 144 3.46 12.42 28.08
C TYR A 144 3.85 11.42 26.99
N LEU A 145 4.61 11.88 26.00
CA LEU A 145 5.16 11.01 24.97
C LEU A 145 6.08 9.95 25.58
N LYS A 146 6.94 10.34 26.52
CA LYS A 146 7.83 9.42 27.24
C LYS A 146 7.06 8.32 27.99
N LEU A 147 6.02 8.66 28.72
CA LEU A 147 5.17 7.68 29.41
C LEU A 147 4.50 6.74 28.44
N LYS A 148 3.95 7.27 27.35
CA LYS A 148 3.31 6.49 26.29
C LYS A 148 4.28 5.53 25.62
N LEU A 149 5.49 5.99 25.28
CA LEU A 149 6.53 5.14 24.68
C LEU A 149 6.97 4.03 25.63
N ASN A 150 7.18 4.30 26.92
CA ASN A 150 7.55 3.29 27.89
C ASN A 150 6.48 2.19 28.03
N ASP A 151 5.20 2.56 28.05
CA ASP A 151 4.11 1.59 28.08
C ASP A 151 4.07 0.77 26.79
N MET A 152 4.26 1.41 25.64
CA MET A 152 4.32 0.71 24.35
C MET A 152 5.52 -0.24 24.26
N ILE A 153 6.70 0.16 24.78
CA ILE A 153 7.89 -0.70 24.85
C ILE A 153 7.56 -1.95 25.68
N THR A 154 6.99 -1.77 26.87
CA THR A 154 6.59 -2.88 27.75
C THR A 154 5.63 -3.86 27.05
N MET A 155 4.60 -3.32 26.41
CA MET A 155 3.60 -4.14 25.70
C MET A 155 4.22 -4.86 24.50
N TYR A 156 5.12 -4.21 23.75
CA TYR A 156 5.76 -4.80 22.58
C TYR A 156 6.76 -5.89 22.99
N GLU A 157 7.58 -5.66 24.01
CA GLU A 157 8.51 -6.68 24.56
C GLU A 157 7.78 -7.94 25.02
N GLU A 158 6.70 -7.77 25.77
CA GLU A 158 5.92 -8.91 26.27
C GLU A 158 5.18 -9.63 25.15
N PHE A 159 4.72 -8.88 24.14
CA PHE A 159 4.13 -9.47 22.93
C PHE A 159 5.15 -10.32 22.19
N GLU A 160 6.35 -9.83 21.92
CA GLU A 160 7.40 -10.59 21.22
C GLU A 160 7.84 -11.84 22.02
N LYS A 161 7.94 -11.76 23.35
CA LYS A 161 8.24 -12.91 24.19
C LYS A 161 7.13 -13.99 24.18
N SER A 162 5.89 -13.54 24.05
CA SER A 162 4.71 -14.42 24.13
C SER A 162 4.35 -15.06 22.78
N ILE A 163 4.89 -14.57 21.69
CA ILE A 163 4.54 -15.03 20.34
C ILE A 163 5.20 -16.37 20.04
N GLN A 164 4.38 -17.41 19.93
CA GLN A 164 4.75 -18.72 19.36
C GLN A 164 4.26 -18.87 17.91
N PHE A 165 3.56 -17.86 17.40
CA PHE A 165 2.87 -17.83 16.10
C PHE A 165 3.52 -16.79 15.19
N LEU A 166 3.17 -16.80 13.89
CA LEU A 166 3.55 -15.73 12.96
C LEU A 166 2.47 -14.66 12.95
N ASP A 167 2.85 -13.41 13.20
CA ASP A 167 2.02 -12.25 12.89
C ASP A 167 2.03 -11.99 11.36
N GLU A 168 1.03 -11.30 10.82
CA GLU A 168 0.96 -10.96 9.40
C GLU A 168 2.23 -10.23 8.92
N ASN A 169 2.82 -9.41 9.76
CA ASN A 169 4.04 -8.66 9.42
C ASN A 169 5.31 -9.53 9.43
N ASP A 170 5.36 -10.56 10.28
CA ASP A 170 6.46 -11.53 10.29
C ASP A 170 6.51 -12.32 8.97
N VAL A 171 5.37 -12.46 8.28
CA VAL A 171 5.29 -13.11 6.98
C VAL A 171 6.06 -12.31 5.91
N LEU A 172 6.00 -10.97 5.94
CA LEU A 172 6.79 -10.13 5.03
C LEU A 172 8.27 -10.12 5.41
N ASP A 173 8.61 -10.26 6.68
CA ASP A 173 10.00 -10.40 7.12
C ASP A 173 10.62 -11.72 6.64
N ILE A 174 9.88 -12.82 6.72
CA ILE A 174 10.30 -14.09 6.16
C ILE A 174 10.47 -13.97 4.64
N LEU A 175 9.52 -13.36 3.94
CA LEU A 175 9.65 -13.09 2.52
C LEU A 175 10.92 -12.31 2.23
N ASN A 176 11.15 -11.23 2.98
CA ASN A 176 12.33 -10.39 2.78
C ASN A 176 13.64 -11.18 2.94
N THR A 177 13.73 -12.10 3.91
CA THR A 177 14.93 -12.92 4.10
C THR A 177 15.10 -13.99 3.01
N GLN A 178 14.01 -14.57 2.52
CA GLN A 178 14.06 -15.75 1.65
C GLN A 178 13.92 -15.44 0.15
N ILE A 179 13.44 -14.27 -0.25
CA ILE A 179 13.09 -13.98 -1.63
C ILE A 179 14.27 -14.12 -2.61
N LEU A 180 15.49 -13.80 -2.20
CA LEU A 180 16.68 -13.92 -3.02
C LEU A 180 17.06 -15.37 -3.33
N GLU A 181 16.66 -16.33 -2.49
CA GLU A 181 16.86 -17.76 -2.67
C GLU A 181 15.83 -18.37 -3.64
N SER A 182 14.68 -17.71 -3.79
CA SER A 182 13.58 -18.17 -4.64
C SER A 182 13.93 -18.05 -6.13
N ASN A 183 13.50 -19.06 -6.89
CA ASN A 183 13.62 -19.04 -8.35
C ASN A 183 12.38 -18.46 -9.05
N GLN A 184 11.31 -18.17 -8.30
CA GLN A 184 10.05 -17.77 -8.88
C GLN A 184 10.10 -16.43 -9.62
N PHE A 185 10.89 -15.49 -9.11
CA PHE A 185 10.97 -14.13 -9.64
C PHE A 185 12.17 -13.87 -10.54
N LYS A 186 13.07 -14.88 -10.71
CA LYS A 186 14.27 -14.75 -11.57
C LYS A 186 13.88 -14.61 -13.04
N ASN A 187 14.41 -13.59 -13.69
CA ASN A 187 14.20 -13.29 -15.12
C ASN A 187 12.71 -13.11 -15.49
N THR A 188 11.88 -12.63 -14.60
CA THR A 188 10.47 -12.34 -14.83
C THR A 188 10.25 -10.86 -15.08
N THR A 189 9.14 -10.50 -15.73
CA THR A 189 8.67 -9.12 -15.83
C THR A 189 7.63 -8.89 -14.72
N ILE A 190 7.80 -7.82 -13.94
CA ILE A 190 6.95 -7.51 -12.80
C ILE A 190 6.28 -6.15 -13.03
N TYR A 191 4.97 -6.10 -12.84
CA TYR A 191 4.17 -4.88 -12.76
C TYR A 191 3.68 -4.69 -11.34
N ILE A 192 3.86 -3.49 -10.76
CA ILE A 192 3.35 -3.11 -9.43
C ILE A 192 2.37 -1.97 -9.64
N ASP A 193 1.09 -2.19 -9.33
CA ASP A 193 0.02 -1.25 -9.65
C ASP A 193 -0.95 -1.03 -8.49
N GLU A 194 -1.65 0.12 -8.50
CA GLU A 194 -2.68 0.53 -7.54
C GLU A 194 -2.17 0.82 -6.11
N PHE A 195 -0.86 1.00 -5.93
CA PHE A 195 -0.30 1.44 -4.64
C PHE A 195 -0.18 2.97 -4.60
N VAL A 196 -0.48 3.54 -3.44
CA VAL A 196 -0.23 4.97 -3.15
C VAL A 196 1.21 5.17 -2.65
N GLY A 197 1.71 4.22 -1.89
CA GLY A 197 3.05 4.17 -1.33
C GLY A 197 3.33 2.79 -0.76
N PHE A 198 4.53 2.59 -0.24
CA PHE A 198 4.98 1.33 0.30
C PHE A 198 5.48 1.50 1.73
N THR A 199 5.32 0.47 2.54
CA THR A 199 5.97 0.37 3.86
C THR A 199 7.47 0.10 3.69
N THR A 200 8.25 0.28 4.73
CA THR A 200 9.69 -0.02 4.69
C THR A 200 9.97 -1.47 4.30
N GLN A 201 9.19 -2.42 4.85
CA GLN A 201 9.28 -3.83 4.48
C GLN A 201 9.01 -4.07 2.99
N GLU A 202 7.98 -3.41 2.43
CA GLU A 202 7.64 -3.54 1.00
C GLU A 202 8.71 -2.93 0.09
N TYR A 203 9.30 -1.78 0.47
CA TYR A 203 10.43 -1.21 -0.27
C TYR A 203 11.64 -2.16 -0.31
N GLU A 204 11.98 -2.82 0.80
CA GLU A 204 13.05 -3.81 0.85
C GLU A 204 12.77 -5.00 -0.08
N ILE A 205 11.52 -5.49 -0.10
CA ILE A 205 11.10 -6.57 -0.99
C ILE A 205 11.20 -6.13 -2.45
N ILE A 206 10.72 -4.92 -2.79
CA ILE A 206 10.79 -4.36 -4.14
C ILE A 206 12.24 -4.21 -4.59
N ALA A 207 13.14 -3.74 -3.72
CA ALA A 207 14.57 -3.65 -4.02
C ALA A 207 15.17 -5.02 -4.38
N LYS A 208 14.77 -6.08 -3.69
CA LYS A 208 15.21 -7.46 -4.01
C LYS A 208 14.55 -8.00 -5.28
N LEU A 209 13.29 -7.66 -5.54
CA LEU A 209 12.65 -7.99 -6.82
C LEU A 209 13.36 -7.32 -7.99
N MET A 210 13.81 -6.07 -7.87
CA MET A 210 14.61 -5.40 -8.88
C MET A 210 15.94 -6.12 -9.17
N GLN A 211 16.52 -6.82 -8.18
CA GLN A 211 17.75 -7.60 -8.33
C GLN A 211 17.50 -9.00 -8.93
N LEU A 212 16.28 -9.50 -8.94
CA LEU A 212 15.93 -10.84 -9.45
C LEU A 212 15.27 -10.79 -10.81
N ALA A 213 14.38 -9.84 -10.99
CA ALA A 213 13.54 -9.72 -12.18
C ALA A 213 14.32 -9.16 -13.37
N LYS A 214 13.85 -9.46 -14.57
CA LYS A 214 14.34 -8.85 -15.80
C LYS A 214 13.98 -7.35 -15.82
N GLU A 215 12.76 -7.04 -15.46
CA GLU A 215 12.20 -5.69 -15.46
C GLU A 215 11.14 -5.54 -14.37
N VAL A 216 11.14 -4.41 -13.65
CA VAL A 216 10.12 -4.04 -12.67
C VAL A 216 9.49 -2.72 -13.11
N ASN A 217 8.20 -2.75 -13.38
CA ASN A 217 7.38 -1.61 -13.80
C ASN A 217 6.49 -1.18 -12.64
N VAL A 218 6.57 0.08 -12.21
CA VAL A 218 5.78 0.59 -11.08
C VAL A 218 4.91 1.75 -11.51
N THR A 219 3.60 1.66 -11.25
CA THR A 219 2.70 2.78 -11.51
C THR A 219 2.67 3.77 -10.35
N ILE A 220 2.68 5.06 -10.67
CA ILE A 220 2.64 6.13 -9.67
C ILE A 220 1.58 7.17 -10.07
N CYS A 221 0.71 7.52 -9.14
CA CYS A 221 -0.32 8.54 -9.36
C CYS A 221 0.28 9.93 -9.09
N THR A 222 0.84 10.56 -10.12
CA THR A 222 1.41 11.92 -10.03
C THR A 222 1.40 12.63 -11.38
N ASP A 223 1.54 13.93 -11.37
CA ASP A 223 1.67 14.76 -12.57
C ASP A 223 3.09 14.82 -13.13
N ASN A 224 4.09 14.66 -12.25
CA ASN A 224 5.51 14.60 -12.59
C ASN A 224 6.30 13.89 -11.48
N LEU A 225 7.59 13.62 -11.73
CA LEU A 225 8.52 12.98 -10.77
C LEU A 225 9.57 13.96 -10.23
N LEU A 226 9.34 15.28 -10.32
CA LEU A 226 10.24 16.27 -9.79
C LEU A 226 10.12 16.34 -8.26
N GLN A 227 11.25 16.36 -7.58
CA GLN A 227 11.29 16.53 -6.14
C GLN A 227 10.73 17.89 -5.75
N GLN A 228 9.86 17.92 -4.77
CA GLN A 228 9.31 19.13 -4.18
C GLN A 228 9.83 19.26 -2.74
N GLU A 229 10.21 20.45 -2.34
CA GLU A 229 10.71 20.72 -0.98
C GLU A 229 9.57 20.90 0.04
N ASP A 230 8.39 21.30 -0.44
CA ASP A 230 7.27 21.69 0.42
C ASP A 230 6.08 20.75 0.26
N ALA A 231 5.87 19.93 1.29
CA ALA A 231 4.78 18.94 1.33
C ALA A 231 3.38 19.58 1.24
N ASP A 232 3.22 20.77 1.79
CA ASP A 232 1.92 21.44 1.90
C ASP A 232 1.46 22.07 0.57
N LYS A 233 2.37 22.21 -0.39
CA LYS A 233 2.08 22.85 -1.69
C LYS A 233 1.81 21.87 -2.82
N ASP A 234 2.00 20.58 -2.60
CA ASP A 234 1.87 19.57 -3.64
C ASP A 234 0.99 18.39 -3.21
N ILE A 235 -0.19 18.30 -3.80
CA ILE A 235 -1.13 17.19 -3.56
C ILE A 235 -0.55 15.81 -3.90
N PHE A 236 0.47 15.75 -4.75
CA PHE A 236 1.16 14.52 -5.14
C PHE A 236 2.45 14.26 -4.36
N TYR A 237 2.76 15.06 -3.34
CA TYR A 237 4.01 14.96 -2.59
C TYR A 237 4.34 13.54 -2.13
N ALA A 238 3.38 12.84 -1.51
CA ALA A 238 3.58 11.46 -1.03
C ALA A 238 3.90 10.50 -2.17
N ASN A 239 3.19 10.62 -3.30
CA ASN A 239 3.39 9.78 -4.48
C ASN A 239 4.72 10.10 -5.19
N LYS A 240 5.11 11.37 -5.27
CA LYS A 240 6.42 11.79 -5.81
C LYS A 240 7.55 11.21 -4.98
N ASN A 241 7.44 11.30 -3.64
CA ASN A 241 8.43 10.69 -2.74
C ASN A 241 8.52 9.18 -2.91
N THR A 242 7.40 8.49 -3.18
CA THR A 242 7.41 7.07 -3.51
C THR A 242 8.24 6.79 -4.75
N GLY A 243 8.05 7.54 -5.84
CA GLY A 243 8.83 7.42 -7.06
C GLY A 243 10.31 7.70 -6.84
N ILE A 244 10.64 8.78 -6.13
CA ILE A 244 12.02 9.17 -5.82
C ILE A 244 12.72 8.09 -4.99
N LYS A 245 12.05 7.53 -3.98
CA LYS A 245 12.58 6.41 -3.18
C LYS A 245 12.89 5.19 -4.04
N LEU A 246 12.00 4.82 -4.96
CA LEU A 246 12.23 3.71 -5.88
C LEU A 246 13.44 3.95 -6.80
N ILE A 247 13.58 5.16 -7.35
CA ILE A 247 14.73 5.57 -8.15
C ILE A 247 16.03 5.50 -7.32
N ASN A 248 16.01 5.97 -6.08
CA ASN A 248 17.18 5.93 -5.19
C ASN A 248 17.58 4.48 -4.86
N LEU A 249 16.62 3.61 -4.56
CA LEU A 249 16.87 2.19 -4.36
C LEU A 249 17.46 1.54 -5.63
N ALA A 250 16.93 1.83 -6.81
CA ALA A 250 17.49 1.32 -8.06
C ALA A 250 18.95 1.75 -8.23
N LYS A 251 19.29 3.01 -7.96
CA LYS A 251 20.67 3.52 -8.01
C LYS A 251 21.57 2.84 -6.98
N GLU A 252 21.09 2.66 -5.76
CA GLU A 252 21.84 2.01 -4.66
C GLU A 252 22.25 0.59 -5.03
N TYR A 253 21.36 -0.17 -5.68
CA TYR A 253 21.63 -1.55 -6.11
C TYR A 253 22.17 -1.67 -7.54
N GLY A 254 22.51 -0.57 -8.21
CA GLY A 254 23.08 -0.59 -9.57
C GLY A 254 22.10 -1.11 -10.63
N ILE A 255 20.81 -0.91 -10.42
CA ILE A 255 19.73 -1.29 -11.35
C ILE A 255 19.56 -0.20 -12.41
N GLU A 256 19.49 -0.60 -13.66
CA GLU A 256 19.24 0.31 -14.78
C GLU A 256 17.85 0.98 -14.66
N ILE A 257 17.77 2.26 -14.94
CA ILE A 257 16.51 3.01 -14.93
C ILE A 257 16.14 3.27 -16.39
N GLU A 258 15.03 2.64 -16.81
CA GLU A 258 14.45 2.81 -18.14
C GLU A 258 13.74 4.16 -18.27
N ASP A 259 13.53 4.59 -19.53
CA ASP A 259 12.72 5.78 -19.80
C ASP A 259 11.31 5.66 -19.21
N ASP A 260 10.89 6.69 -18.53
CA ASP A 260 9.58 6.77 -17.88
C ASP A 260 8.44 6.79 -18.91
N VAL A 261 7.30 6.19 -18.54
CA VAL A 261 6.07 6.30 -19.32
C VAL A 261 5.15 7.33 -18.66
N LYS A 262 5.02 8.50 -19.27
CA LYS A 262 4.10 9.55 -18.81
C LYS A 262 2.77 9.46 -19.54
N LEU A 263 1.67 9.27 -18.79
CA LEU A 263 0.30 9.24 -19.31
C LEU A 263 -0.42 10.54 -18.93
N THR A 264 -0.87 11.28 -19.93
CA THR A 264 -1.45 12.62 -19.74
C THR A 264 -2.93 12.70 -20.08
N GLU A 265 -3.46 11.77 -20.87
CA GLU A 265 -4.86 11.79 -21.30
C GLU A 265 -5.79 11.34 -20.15
N LEU A 266 -6.78 12.16 -19.83
CA LEU A 266 -7.78 11.84 -18.80
C LEU A 266 -8.96 11.09 -19.43
N HIS A 267 -9.02 9.78 -19.24
CA HIS A 267 -10.09 8.93 -19.79
C HIS A 267 -11.30 8.79 -18.87
N ARG A 268 -11.17 9.14 -17.59
CA ARG A 268 -12.23 8.97 -16.59
C ARG A 268 -13.38 9.94 -16.74
N PHE A 269 -13.08 11.18 -17.09
CA PHE A 269 -14.08 12.25 -17.12
C PHE A 269 -14.66 12.37 -18.52
N LYS A 270 -15.95 12.08 -18.64
CA LYS A 270 -16.72 12.18 -19.90
C LYS A 270 -17.41 13.55 -20.04
N ASN A 271 -17.54 14.31 -18.94
CA ASN A 271 -18.23 15.57 -18.86
C ASN A 271 -17.24 16.72 -18.68
N GLU A 272 -17.42 17.82 -19.41
CA GLU A 272 -16.53 18.97 -19.33
C GLU A 272 -16.55 19.65 -17.97
N GLU A 273 -17.68 19.62 -17.24
CA GLU A 273 -17.78 20.16 -15.87
C GLU A 273 -16.92 19.38 -14.86
N LEU A 274 -16.87 18.03 -14.95
CA LEU A 274 -16.02 17.21 -14.10
C LEU A 274 -14.54 17.37 -14.44
N LYS A 275 -14.24 17.53 -15.73
CA LYS A 275 -12.89 17.82 -16.21
C LYS A 275 -12.42 19.18 -15.73
N HIS A 276 -13.29 20.21 -15.85
CA HIS A 276 -13.01 21.53 -15.31
C HIS A 276 -12.74 21.50 -13.80
N LEU A 277 -13.55 20.76 -13.05
CA LEU A 277 -13.37 20.61 -11.61
C LEU A 277 -12.02 19.95 -11.28
N GLU A 278 -11.66 18.85 -11.94
CA GLU A 278 -10.37 18.18 -11.73
C GLU A 278 -9.19 19.10 -12.04
N GLU A 279 -9.23 19.79 -13.16
CA GLU A 279 -8.14 20.66 -13.60
C GLU A 279 -7.96 21.91 -12.72
N ASN A 280 -9.03 22.39 -12.09
CA ASN A 280 -9.04 23.69 -11.42
C ASN A 280 -9.38 23.65 -9.93
N PHE A 281 -9.53 22.48 -9.32
CA PHE A 281 -9.92 22.35 -7.91
C PHE A 281 -8.99 23.09 -6.95
N TYR A 282 -7.70 23.10 -7.24
CA TYR A 282 -6.67 23.81 -6.46
C TYR A 282 -6.11 25.04 -7.17
N ALA A 283 -6.78 25.55 -8.19
CA ALA A 283 -6.28 26.72 -8.95
C ALA A 283 -6.36 27.99 -8.10
N VAL A 284 -5.25 28.76 -8.08
CA VAL A 284 -5.18 30.09 -7.47
C VAL A 284 -4.63 31.06 -8.52
N PRO A 285 -5.41 32.03 -8.94
CA PRO A 285 -6.81 32.33 -8.58
C PRO A 285 -7.77 31.24 -9.09
N TYR A 286 -8.92 31.09 -8.40
CA TYR A 286 -9.94 30.11 -8.80
C TYR A 286 -10.48 30.42 -10.20
N LYS A 287 -10.86 29.37 -10.93
CA LYS A 287 -11.48 29.49 -12.24
C LYS A 287 -12.92 29.00 -12.18
N THR A 288 -13.85 29.86 -12.53
CA THR A 288 -15.29 29.55 -12.50
C THR A 288 -15.69 28.79 -13.75
N TYR A 289 -16.46 27.72 -13.60
CA TYR A 289 -17.15 27.06 -14.70
C TYR A 289 -18.25 27.97 -15.22
N LYS A 290 -18.35 28.16 -16.56
CA LYS A 290 -19.21 29.18 -17.16
C LYS A 290 -20.66 28.72 -17.38
N GLU A 291 -20.89 27.41 -17.42
CA GLU A 291 -22.19 26.82 -17.67
C GLU A 291 -22.83 26.32 -16.37
N GLU A 292 -24.12 26.07 -16.39
CA GLU A 292 -24.82 25.46 -15.24
C GLU A 292 -24.43 23.99 -15.13
N PRO A 293 -23.86 23.55 -13.96
CA PRO A 293 -23.46 22.16 -13.79
C PRO A 293 -24.69 21.24 -13.68
N LYS A 294 -24.74 20.19 -14.50
CA LYS A 294 -25.84 19.21 -14.54
C LYS A 294 -25.49 17.88 -13.86
N ASN A 295 -24.20 17.54 -13.83
CA ASN A 295 -23.72 16.25 -13.32
C ASN A 295 -23.01 16.38 -11.97
N ILE A 296 -22.97 17.57 -11.39
CA ILE A 296 -22.41 17.82 -10.07
C ILE A 296 -23.53 18.24 -9.13
N LYS A 297 -23.70 17.48 -8.04
CA LYS A 297 -24.64 17.81 -6.98
C LYS A 297 -23.87 18.09 -5.70
N MET A 298 -24.30 19.10 -4.97
CA MET A 298 -23.73 19.45 -3.67
C MET A 298 -24.78 19.22 -2.59
N PHE A 299 -24.41 18.51 -1.56
CA PHE A 299 -25.25 18.26 -0.40
C PHE A 299 -24.50 18.64 0.87
N LEU A 300 -25.11 19.46 1.69
CA LEU A 300 -24.59 19.85 3.00
C LEU A 300 -25.34 19.09 4.08
N ALA A 301 -24.67 18.15 4.72
CA ALA A 301 -25.24 17.37 5.80
C ALA A 301 -25.05 18.07 7.17
N ASN A 302 -25.96 17.83 8.10
CA ASN A 302 -25.84 18.34 9.46
C ASN A 302 -24.79 17.62 10.30
N ASN A 303 -24.50 16.37 9.97
CA ASN A 303 -23.51 15.54 10.62
C ASN A 303 -23.12 14.36 9.68
N GLN A 304 -22.06 13.62 10.06
CA GLN A 304 -21.54 12.50 9.28
C GLN A 304 -22.56 11.36 9.05
N TYR A 305 -23.51 11.15 9.94
CA TYR A 305 -24.52 10.10 9.78
C TYR A 305 -25.51 10.47 8.67
N THR A 306 -26.00 11.70 8.65
CA THR A 306 -26.90 12.18 7.58
C THR A 306 -26.20 12.28 6.23
N GLU A 307 -24.89 12.51 6.21
CA GLU A 307 -24.07 12.43 4.98
C GLU A 307 -24.08 11.01 4.40
N ILE A 308 -23.78 10.01 5.23
CA ILE A 308 -23.78 8.61 4.82
C ILE A 308 -25.17 8.14 4.39
N GLU A 309 -26.23 8.51 5.13
CA GLU A 309 -27.63 8.18 4.78
C GLU A 309 -28.02 8.76 3.42
N HIS A 310 -27.65 10.01 3.15
CA HIS A 310 -27.89 10.64 1.86
C HIS A 310 -27.19 9.89 0.72
N ILE A 311 -25.89 9.60 0.86
CA ILE A 311 -25.11 8.85 -0.13
C ILE A 311 -25.73 7.47 -0.37
N ALA A 312 -26.06 6.75 0.70
CA ALA A 312 -26.70 5.43 0.58
C ALA A 312 -28.05 5.50 -0.16
N SER A 313 -28.86 6.53 0.14
CA SER A 313 -30.14 6.76 -0.55
C SER A 313 -29.95 7.04 -2.03
N GLU A 314 -28.95 7.86 -2.42
CA GLU A 314 -28.64 8.13 -3.84
C GLU A 314 -28.15 6.87 -4.57
N ILE A 315 -27.31 6.05 -3.93
CA ILE A 315 -26.85 4.76 -4.49
C ILE A 315 -28.06 3.84 -4.74
N VAL A 316 -28.97 3.71 -3.77
CA VAL A 316 -30.17 2.88 -3.93
C VAL A 316 -31.07 3.39 -5.07
N LYS A 317 -31.20 4.71 -5.25
CA LYS A 317 -31.95 5.29 -6.37
C LYS A 317 -31.30 4.94 -7.73
N LEU A 318 -29.96 5.04 -7.83
CA LEU A 318 -29.23 4.68 -9.04
C LEU A 318 -29.42 3.20 -9.40
N VAL A 319 -29.24 2.31 -8.42
CA VAL A 319 -29.41 0.84 -8.63
C VAL A 319 -30.84 0.46 -9.03
N ARG A 320 -31.86 1.21 -8.57
CA ARG A 320 -33.26 0.92 -8.93
C ARG A 320 -33.68 1.48 -10.28
N ASN A 321 -32.95 2.46 -10.81
CA ASN A 321 -33.25 3.12 -12.09
C ASN A 321 -32.46 2.56 -13.27
N GLU A 322 -31.53 1.61 -13.02
CA GLU A 322 -30.89 0.77 -14.01
C GLU A 322 -31.64 -0.56 -14.18
#